data_94b1511aa3bff5fbe888d2fa518b237c
#
_entry.id   94b1511aa3bff5fbe888d2fa518b237c
#
_cell.length_a   1.000
_cell.length_b   1.000
_cell.length_c   1.000
_cell.angle_alpha   90.00
_cell.angle_beta   90.00
_cell.angle_gamma   90.00
#
_symmetry.space_group_name_H-M   'P 1'
#
loop_
_entity.id
_entity.type
_entity.pdbx_description
1 polymer ?
#
loop_
_entity_poly.entity_id
_entity_poly.type
_entity_poly.pdbx_seq_one_letter_code
_entity_poly.pdbx_strand_id
1 'polypeptide(L)'
;MPNLNVSEFLKNLDNLANQLGFQLIDKEYLSKLQLKAKSGSRASLDIDILNHIDEQNRSNFIKYLNHSKSQMRQDLFVLCELNFIDNGYFVEFGATDGLIGSNSYLLEKSFNWDGILCEPAKYWIKNLNSNRSVNLETKCVWESSGLELLFNETDIKQLSTLDDFSNSDGHSNNRQKGSK
;
A
#
# COMPACT_ATOMS: atom_id res chain seq x y z
N MET A 1 35.89 -11.03 -35.21
CA MET A 1 35.06 -11.33 -34.05
C MET A 1 33.61 -11.33 -34.54
N PRO A 2 32.81 -12.36 -34.26
CA PRO A 2 31.41 -12.37 -34.72
C PRO A 2 30.68 -11.20 -34.05
N ASN A 3 29.92 -10.44 -34.84
CA ASN A 3 29.05 -9.38 -34.32
C ASN A 3 28.05 -10.00 -33.34
N LEU A 4 28.27 -9.81 -32.06
CA LEU A 4 27.29 -10.21 -31.03
C LEU A 4 26.05 -9.36 -31.25
N ASN A 5 24.95 -10.00 -31.67
CA ASN A 5 23.67 -9.31 -31.74
C ASN A 5 23.18 -9.06 -30.31
N VAL A 6 23.46 -7.85 -29.83
CA VAL A 6 23.16 -7.42 -28.46
C VAL A 6 21.67 -7.62 -28.12
N SER A 7 20.79 -7.42 -29.09
CA SER A 7 19.34 -7.61 -28.90
C SER A 7 18.98 -9.08 -28.67
N GLU A 8 19.61 -10.01 -29.40
CA GLU A 8 19.40 -11.44 -29.24
C GLU A 8 20.01 -11.96 -27.93
N PHE A 9 21.18 -11.43 -27.54
CA PHE A 9 21.81 -11.74 -26.26
C PHE A 9 20.91 -11.31 -25.08
N LEU A 10 20.39 -10.07 -25.10
CA LEU A 10 19.51 -9.56 -24.06
C LEU A 10 18.22 -10.36 -23.95
N LYS A 11 17.63 -10.78 -25.09
CA LYS A 11 16.43 -11.61 -25.11
C LYS A 11 16.67 -13.01 -24.52
N ASN A 12 17.83 -13.61 -24.81
CA ASN A 12 18.21 -14.89 -24.23
C ASN A 12 18.48 -14.79 -22.72
N LEU A 13 19.08 -13.68 -22.28
CA LEU A 13 19.30 -13.41 -20.86
C LEU A 13 18.00 -13.22 -20.11
N ASP A 14 17.04 -12.51 -20.70
CA ASP A 14 15.69 -12.29 -20.13
C ASP A 14 14.92 -13.62 -20.01
N ASN A 15 14.97 -14.46 -21.06
CA ASN A 15 14.39 -15.79 -21.03
C ASN A 15 15.00 -16.68 -19.93
N LEU A 16 16.33 -16.67 -19.77
CA LEU A 16 17.02 -17.44 -18.74
C LEU A 16 16.67 -16.93 -17.34
N ALA A 17 16.63 -15.61 -17.15
CA ALA A 17 16.22 -15.01 -15.89
C ALA A 17 14.78 -15.38 -15.50
N ASN A 18 13.85 -15.33 -16.47
CA ASN A 18 12.46 -15.73 -16.26
C ASN A 18 12.33 -17.23 -15.89
N GLN A 19 13.13 -18.10 -16.52
CA GLN A 19 13.18 -19.53 -16.17
C GLN A 19 13.71 -19.79 -14.76
N LEU A 20 14.59 -18.93 -14.26
CA LEU A 20 15.15 -18.98 -12.91
C LEU A 20 14.33 -18.23 -11.86
N GLY A 21 13.18 -17.64 -12.27
CA GLY A 21 12.32 -16.86 -11.37
C GLY A 21 12.83 -15.44 -11.11
N PHE A 22 13.79 -14.94 -11.90
CA PHE A 22 14.29 -13.56 -11.80
C PHE A 22 13.69 -12.69 -12.91
N GLN A 23 13.53 -11.41 -12.60
CA GLN A 23 13.18 -10.40 -13.60
C GLN A 23 14.38 -9.47 -13.83
N LEU A 24 14.86 -9.40 -15.06
CA LEU A 24 15.93 -8.46 -15.42
C LEU A 24 15.34 -7.05 -15.49
N ILE A 25 15.89 -6.15 -14.71
CA ILE A 25 15.56 -4.73 -14.78
C ILE A 25 16.56 -4.07 -15.72
N ASP A 26 16.05 -3.52 -16.83
CA ASP A 26 16.84 -2.74 -17.76
C ASP A 26 17.46 -1.51 -17.07
N LYS A 27 18.74 -1.26 -17.33
CA LYS A 27 19.46 -0.06 -16.84
C LYS A 27 18.76 1.25 -17.24
N GLU A 28 18.14 1.28 -18.40
CA GLU A 28 17.38 2.45 -18.87
C GLU A 28 16.11 2.66 -18.04
N TYR A 29 15.42 1.59 -17.68
CA TYR A 29 14.27 1.64 -16.78
C TYR A 29 14.67 2.09 -15.37
N LEU A 30 15.79 1.57 -14.84
CA LEU A 30 16.36 2.03 -13.56
C LEU A 30 16.74 3.50 -13.62
N SER A 31 17.38 3.95 -14.71
CA SER A 31 17.74 5.36 -14.89
C SER A 31 16.51 6.26 -14.97
N LYS A 32 15.45 5.84 -15.65
CA LYS A 32 14.16 6.55 -15.70
C LYS A 32 13.47 6.60 -14.34
N LEU A 33 13.53 5.51 -13.56
CA LEU A 33 13.05 5.48 -12.18
C LEU A 33 13.87 6.44 -11.30
N GLN A 34 15.19 6.44 -11.40
CA GLN A 34 16.08 7.36 -10.65
C GLN A 34 15.86 8.83 -11.01
N LEU A 35 15.59 9.16 -12.28
CA LEU A 35 15.23 10.50 -12.71
C LEU A 35 13.88 10.95 -12.17
N LYS A 36 12.88 10.07 -12.16
CA LYS A 36 11.58 10.32 -11.51
C LYS A 36 11.73 10.45 -9.99
N ALA A 37 12.63 9.71 -9.39
CA ALA A 37 12.96 9.74 -7.97
C ALA A 37 13.47 11.10 -7.49
N LYS A 38 14.32 11.77 -8.27
CA LYS A 38 14.81 13.12 -7.97
C LYS A 38 13.71 14.18 -7.91
N SER A 39 12.49 13.87 -8.38
CA SER A 39 11.34 14.77 -8.34
C SER A 39 10.41 14.57 -7.13
N GLY A 40 10.82 13.81 -6.09
CA GLY A 40 9.99 13.52 -4.92
C GLY A 40 8.79 12.61 -5.21
N SER A 41 8.85 11.85 -6.30
CA SER A 41 7.77 10.96 -6.73
C SER A 41 7.80 9.61 -5.99
N ARG A 42 6.68 8.88 -6.04
CA ARG A 42 6.55 7.51 -5.50
C ARG A 42 7.67 6.55 -5.96
N ALA A 43 8.27 6.81 -7.12
CA ALA A 43 9.41 6.07 -7.64
C ALA A 43 10.69 6.19 -6.79
N SER A 44 10.88 7.30 -6.07
CA SER A 44 11.99 7.43 -5.11
C SER A 44 11.85 6.42 -3.99
N LEU A 45 10.66 6.36 -3.41
CA LEU A 45 10.34 5.41 -2.34
C LEU A 45 10.52 3.97 -2.80
N ASP A 46 10.05 3.64 -4.02
CA ASP A 46 10.15 2.29 -4.57
C ASP A 46 11.62 1.85 -4.71
N ILE A 47 12.51 2.77 -5.14
CA ILE A 47 13.96 2.52 -5.22
C ILE A 47 14.58 2.39 -3.83
N ASP A 48 14.21 3.27 -2.90
CA ASP A 48 14.74 3.23 -1.54
C ASP A 48 14.38 1.91 -0.86
N ILE A 49 13.12 1.44 -1.00
CA ILE A 49 12.70 0.15 -0.48
C ILE A 49 13.51 -0.99 -1.15
N LEU A 50 13.63 -1.00 -2.48
CA LEU A 50 14.38 -2.04 -3.22
C LEU A 50 15.85 -2.15 -2.79
N ASN A 51 16.45 -1.04 -2.34
CA ASN A 51 17.84 -1.03 -1.86
C ASN A 51 17.97 -1.61 -0.44
N HIS A 52 16.89 -1.62 0.36
CA HIS A 52 16.92 -2.03 1.77
C HIS A 52 16.33 -3.43 2.02
N ILE A 53 15.47 -3.95 1.12
CA ILE A 53 14.91 -5.28 1.27
C ILE A 53 15.90 -6.37 0.86
N ASP A 54 15.72 -7.56 1.42
CA ASP A 54 16.49 -8.74 1.07
C ASP A 54 16.44 -9.03 -0.43
N GLU A 55 17.56 -9.46 -1.01
CA GLU A 55 17.69 -9.71 -2.43
C GLU A 55 16.66 -10.73 -2.93
N GLN A 56 16.39 -11.77 -2.15
CA GLN A 56 15.39 -12.79 -2.46
C GLN A 56 13.97 -12.24 -2.61
N ASN A 57 13.66 -11.10 -1.97
CA ASN A 57 12.33 -10.47 -1.99
C ASN A 57 12.15 -9.44 -3.12
N ARG A 58 13.23 -9.00 -3.77
CA ARG A 58 13.20 -7.94 -4.79
C ARG A 58 12.33 -8.29 -6.00
N SER A 59 12.42 -9.53 -6.47
CA SER A 59 11.61 -10.00 -7.62
C SER A 59 10.12 -9.94 -7.31
N ASN A 60 9.71 -10.43 -6.13
CA ASN A 60 8.32 -10.37 -5.69
C ASN A 60 7.85 -8.93 -5.44
N PHE A 61 8.68 -8.09 -4.83
CA PHE A 61 8.38 -6.67 -4.65
C PHE A 61 8.02 -6.00 -5.99
N ILE A 62 8.87 -6.17 -7.01
CA ILE A 62 8.66 -5.61 -8.35
C ILE A 62 7.38 -6.17 -8.98
N LYS A 63 7.15 -7.48 -8.89
CA LYS A 63 5.96 -8.15 -9.42
C LYS A 63 4.67 -7.54 -8.89
N TYR A 64 4.62 -7.24 -7.59
CA TYR A 64 3.41 -6.72 -6.94
C TYR A 64 3.34 -5.20 -6.85
N LEU A 65 4.34 -4.47 -7.35
CA LEU A 65 4.42 -3.01 -7.26
C LEU A 65 3.17 -2.29 -7.78
N ASN A 66 2.63 -2.74 -8.92
CA ASN A 66 1.44 -2.16 -9.53
C ASN A 66 0.13 -2.61 -8.87
N HIS A 67 0.16 -3.64 -8.03
CA HIS A 67 -1.00 -4.15 -7.30
C HIS A 67 -1.18 -3.45 -5.94
N SER A 68 -0.10 -2.88 -5.38
CA SER A 68 -0.13 -2.13 -4.13
C SER A 68 -1.05 -0.92 -4.22
N LYS A 69 -1.97 -0.83 -3.27
CA LYS A 69 -2.88 0.31 -3.08
C LYS A 69 -2.40 1.28 -2.01
N SER A 70 -1.48 0.84 -1.17
CA SER A 70 -0.90 1.60 -0.08
C SER A 70 -0.20 2.87 -0.55
N GLN A 71 -0.29 3.95 0.22
CA GLN A 71 0.29 5.25 -0.14
C GLN A 71 1.82 5.22 -0.15
N MET A 72 2.41 4.53 0.83
CA MET A 72 3.85 4.46 1.06
C MET A 72 4.40 3.03 0.97
N ARG A 73 3.72 2.14 0.22
CA ARG A 73 4.11 0.74 0.05
C ARG A 73 4.16 -0.06 1.35
N GLN A 74 3.37 0.30 2.37
CA GLN A 74 3.33 -0.41 3.65
C GLN A 74 2.92 -1.87 3.47
N ASP A 75 1.98 -2.16 2.56
CA ASP A 75 1.57 -3.51 2.17
C ASP A 75 2.74 -4.34 1.61
N LEU A 76 3.54 -3.77 0.71
CA LEU A 76 4.71 -4.44 0.15
C LEU A 76 5.84 -4.58 1.17
N PHE A 77 6.02 -3.58 2.05
CA PHE A 77 6.99 -3.67 3.14
C PHE A 77 6.69 -4.85 4.06
N VAL A 78 5.44 -4.99 4.51
CA VAL A 78 5.00 -6.13 5.34
C VAL A 78 5.24 -7.45 4.63
N LEU A 79 4.91 -7.54 3.33
CA LEU A 79 5.13 -8.76 2.55
C LEU A 79 6.61 -9.11 2.42
N CYS A 80 7.49 -8.12 2.24
CA CYS A 80 8.94 -8.35 2.22
C CYS A 80 9.46 -8.88 3.55
N GLU A 81 9.07 -8.26 4.67
CA GLU A 81 9.48 -8.69 6.02
C GLU A 81 9.02 -10.12 6.36
N LEU A 82 7.86 -10.51 5.82
CA LEU A 82 7.29 -11.83 6.04
C LEU A 82 7.51 -12.81 4.87
N ASN A 83 8.47 -12.51 3.98
CA ASN A 83 8.83 -13.36 2.84
C ASN A 83 7.63 -13.75 1.97
N PHE A 84 6.68 -12.82 1.75
CA PHE A 84 5.49 -13.00 0.91
C PHE A 84 4.64 -14.21 1.29
N ILE A 85 4.48 -14.47 2.61
CA ILE A 85 3.65 -15.57 3.09
C ILE A 85 2.18 -15.35 2.73
N ASP A 86 1.48 -16.46 2.45
CA ASP A 86 0.03 -16.50 2.31
C ASP A 86 -0.66 -16.76 3.66
N ASN A 87 -1.98 -16.48 3.72
CA ASN A 87 -2.87 -16.79 4.83
C ASN A 87 -2.46 -16.14 6.18
N GLY A 88 -1.94 -14.90 6.13
CA GLY A 88 -1.69 -14.11 7.32
C GLY A 88 -2.96 -13.47 7.88
N TYR A 89 -2.79 -12.64 8.91
CA TYR A 89 -3.88 -11.91 9.54
C TYR A 89 -3.48 -10.45 9.77
N PHE A 90 -4.36 -9.52 9.45
CA PHE A 90 -4.10 -8.07 9.60
C PHE A 90 -5.20 -7.37 10.39
N VAL A 91 -4.88 -6.22 10.94
CA VAL A 91 -5.84 -5.24 11.48
C VAL A 91 -5.50 -3.87 10.88
N GLU A 92 -6.47 -3.25 10.20
CA GLU A 92 -6.31 -1.92 9.60
C GLU A 92 -7.32 -0.96 10.21
N PHE A 93 -6.82 0.19 10.72
CA PHE A 93 -7.64 1.27 11.27
C PHE A 93 -7.76 2.40 10.26
N GLY A 94 -8.96 3.01 10.17
CA GLY A 94 -9.24 4.05 9.19
C GLY A 94 -9.24 3.50 7.76
N ALA A 95 -9.93 2.38 7.56
CA ALA A 95 -9.91 1.64 6.29
C ALA A 95 -10.57 2.39 5.13
N THR A 96 -11.29 3.47 5.38
CA THR A 96 -12.00 4.30 4.38
C THR A 96 -12.85 3.45 3.42
N ASP A 97 -12.65 3.53 2.11
CA ASP A 97 -13.35 2.71 1.12
C ASP A 97 -12.77 1.28 0.98
N GLY A 98 -11.69 0.97 1.71
CA GLY A 98 -10.98 -0.31 1.68
C GLY A 98 -10.17 -0.59 0.43
N LEU A 99 -10.02 0.39 -0.47
CA LEU A 99 -9.32 0.26 -1.74
C LEU A 99 -8.23 1.34 -1.89
N ILE A 100 -8.63 2.61 -1.93
CA ILE A 100 -7.70 3.72 -2.19
C ILE A 100 -6.85 4.00 -0.96
N GLY A 101 -5.54 3.80 -1.08
CA GLY A 101 -4.60 4.00 0.02
C GLY A 101 -4.59 2.87 1.07
N SER A 102 -5.38 1.80 0.88
CA SER A 102 -5.44 0.69 1.83
C SER A 102 -4.08 -0.02 1.97
N ASN A 103 -3.70 -0.29 3.20
CA ASN A 103 -2.47 -1.00 3.54
C ASN A 103 -2.66 -2.53 3.56
N SER A 104 -3.87 -3.03 3.49
CA SER A 104 -4.18 -4.46 3.57
C SER A 104 -4.91 -5.03 2.34
N TYR A 105 -5.28 -4.18 1.36
CA TYR A 105 -5.98 -4.65 0.15
C TYR A 105 -5.19 -5.73 -0.60
N LEU A 106 -3.90 -5.50 -0.83
CA LEU A 106 -3.02 -6.45 -1.50
C LEU A 106 -2.88 -7.76 -0.71
N LEU A 107 -2.79 -7.66 0.62
CA LEU A 107 -2.68 -8.81 1.52
C LEU A 107 -3.90 -9.72 1.40
N GLU A 108 -5.12 -9.14 1.45
CA GLU A 108 -6.37 -9.89 1.29
C GLU A 108 -6.50 -10.49 -0.13
N LYS A 109 -6.36 -9.65 -1.17
CA LYS A 109 -6.74 -10.04 -2.54
C LYS A 109 -5.71 -10.93 -3.24
N SER A 110 -4.44 -10.85 -2.88
CA SER A 110 -3.36 -11.58 -3.57
C SER A 110 -2.68 -12.64 -2.71
N PHE A 111 -2.79 -12.53 -1.39
CA PHE A 111 -2.11 -13.44 -0.45
C PHE A 111 -3.09 -14.14 0.51
N ASN A 112 -4.39 -14.04 0.25
CA ASN A 112 -5.44 -14.72 1.02
C ASN A 112 -5.35 -14.48 2.54
N TRP A 113 -4.92 -13.27 2.94
CA TRP A 113 -4.91 -12.90 4.35
C TRP A 113 -6.33 -12.60 4.83
N ASP A 114 -6.64 -13.01 6.04
CA ASP A 114 -7.85 -12.60 6.75
C ASP A 114 -7.56 -11.38 7.63
N GLY A 115 -8.60 -10.76 8.21
CA GLY A 115 -8.35 -9.61 9.06
C GLY A 115 -9.59 -8.89 9.54
N ILE A 116 -9.32 -7.73 10.18
CA ILE A 116 -10.35 -6.80 10.64
C ILE A 116 -10.04 -5.43 10.04
N LEU A 117 -11.06 -4.80 9.49
CA LEU A 117 -11.06 -3.41 9.05
C LEU A 117 -11.88 -2.58 10.01
N CYS A 118 -11.30 -1.54 10.58
CA CYS A 118 -12.00 -0.63 11.49
C CYS A 118 -12.24 0.71 10.77
N GLU A 119 -13.52 1.08 10.60
CA GLU A 119 -13.91 2.34 9.96
C GLU A 119 -15.19 2.91 10.60
N PRO A 120 -15.09 3.94 11.44
CA PRO A 120 -16.25 4.52 12.12
C PRO A 120 -17.07 5.47 11.24
N ALA A 121 -16.49 6.05 10.17
CA ALA A 121 -17.21 7.00 9.32
C ALA A 121 -18.25 6.28 8.45
N LYS A 122 -19.53 6.58 8.69
CA LYS A 122 -20.67 5.94 8.02
C LYS A 122 -20.64 6.09 6.50
N TYR A 123 -20.06 7.18 6.03
CA TYR A 123 -19.89 7.46 4.60
C TYR A 123 -19.18 6.33 3.85
N TRP A 124 -18.17 5.70 4.45
CA TRP A 124 -17.35 4.70 3.79
C TRP A 124 -17.92 3.28 3.81
N ILE A 125 -18.79 2.97 4.78
CA ILE A 125 -19.22 1.59 5.08
C ILE A 125 -19.77 0.84 3.86
N LYS A 126 -20.55 1.51 3.01
CA LYS A 126 -21.12 0.88 1.81
C LYS A 126 -20.03 0.48 0.81
N ASN A 127 -19.08 1.35 0.55
CA ASN A 127 -17.99 1.09 -0.40
C ASN A 127 -17.03 0.05 0.18
N LEU A 128 -16.71 0.17 1.46
CA LEU A 128 -15.87 -0.77 2.19
C LEU A 128 -16.42 -2.20 2.11
N ASN A 129 -17.70 -2.40 2.41
CA ASN A 129 -18.38 -3.71 2.28
C ASN A 129 -18.40 -4.25 0.83
N SER A 130 -18.40 -3.37 -0.17
CA SER A 130 -18.36 -3.79 -1.58
C SER A 130 -16.97 -4.17 -2.04
N ASN A 131 -15.94 -3.57 -1.49
CA ASN A 131 -14.56 -3.74 -1.90
C ASN A 131 -13.84 -4.87 -1.15
N ARG A 132 -14.28 -5.18 0.07
CA ARG A 132 -13.58 -6.08 0.99
C ARG A 132 -14.49 -7.20 1.47
N SER A 133 -13.88 -8.33 1.86
CA SER A 133 -14.61 -9.55 2.29
C SER A 133 -14.28 -9.95 3.73
N VAL A 134 -13.31 -9.32 4.36
CA VAL A 134 -12.92 -9.55 5.76
C VAL A 134 -13.87 -8.87 6.74
N ASN A 135 -13.70 -9.13 8.04
CA ASN A 135 -14.55 -8.57 9.08
C ASN A 135 -14.46 -7.04 9.15
N LEU A 136 -15.61 -6.38 9.23
CA LEU A 136 -15.70 -4.94 9.39
C LEU A 136 -16.18 -4.59 10.81
N GLU A 137 -15.39 -3.76 11.50
CA GLU A 137 -15.78 -3.11 12.76
C GLU A 137 -16.04 -1.61 12.50
N THR A 138 -17.21 -1.15 12.89
CA THR A 138 -17.64 0.24 12.66
C THR A 138 -17.42 1.16 13.86
N LYS A 139 -16.86 0.61 14.94
CA LYS A 139 -16.52 1.40 16.12
C LYS A 139 -15.14 2.01 16.01
N CYS A 140 -14.94 3.10 16.74
CA CYS A 140 -13.61 3.67 16.93
C CYS A 140 -12.73 2.68 17.71
N VAL A 141 -11.48 2.56 17.31
CA VAL A 141 -10.47 1.86 18.09
C VAL A 141 -9.89 2.83 19.12
N TRP A 142 -9.86 2.42 20.38
CA TRP A 142 -9.40 3.25 21.49
C TRP A 142 -8.66 2.42 22.54
N GLU A 143 -8.01 3.08 23.48
CA GLU A 143 -7.23 2.44 24.56
C GLU A 143 -8.08 1.58 25.52
N SER A 144 -9.38 1.88 25.63
CA SER A 144 -10.29 1.21 26.54
C SER A 144 -11.62 0.90 25.87
N SER A 145 -12.17 -0.27 26.16
CA SER A 145 -13.48 -0.68 25.66
C SER A 145 -14.62 -0.08 26.48
N GLY A 146 -15.78 0.12 25.85
CA GLY A 146 -17.01 0.54 26.51
C GLY A 146 -17.16 2.04 26.72
N LEU A 147 -16.24 2.84 26.20
CA LEU A 147 -16.36 4.30 26.19
C LEU A 147 -17.18 4.77 24.98
N GLU A 148 -17.97 5.83 25.19
CA GLU A 148 -18.60 6.58 24.10
C GLU A 148 -17.67 7.72 23.69
N LEU A 149 -17.31 7.75 22.41
CA LEU A 149 -16.42 8.74 21.82
C LEU A 149 -17.18 9.57 20.81
N LEU A 150 -16.97 10.89 20.82
CA LEU A 150 -17.51 11.77 19.80
C LEU A 150 -16.63 11.69 18.54
N PHE A 151 -17.25 11.24 17.43
CA PHE A 151 -16.56 11.13 16.15
C PHE A 151 -17.03 12.25 15.20
N ASN A 152 -16.09 13.05 14.71
CA ASN A 152 -16.34 14.17 13.80
C ASN A 152 -16.24 13.70 12.35
N GLU A 153 -17.38 13.51 11.66
CA GLU A 153 -17.44 13.27 10.23
C GLU A 153 -17.39 14.59 9.47
N THR A 154 -16.29 14.84 8.76
CA THR A 154 -16.07 16.09 8.03
C THR A 154 -16.51 16.00 6.55
N ASP A 155 -16.65 17.14 5.86
CA ASP A 155 -16.97 17.16 4.43
C ASP A 155 -15.84 16.55 3.59
N ILE A 156 -14.58 16.74 3.99
CA ILE A 156 -13.44 16.01 3.43
C ILE A 156 -13.34 14.67 4.17
N LYS A 157 -14.02 13.66 3.65
CA LYS A 157 -14.30 12.39 4.35
C LYS A 157 -13.07 11.67 4.90
N GLN A 158 -11.92 11.78 4.22
CA GLN A 158 -10.64 11.22 4.66
C GLN A 158 -10.05 11.90 5.89
N LEU A 159 -10.55 13.08 6.26
CA LEU A 159 -10.09 13.85 7.41
C LEU A 159 -10.98 13.68 8.65
N SER A 160 -12.01 12.82 8.57
CA SER A 160 -12.85 12.49 9.73
C SER A 160 -12.00 11.88 10.84
N THR A 161 -12.29 12.26 12.09
CA THR A 161 -11.47 11.89 13.26
C THR A 161 -12.30 11.95 14.54
N LEU A 162 -11.75 11.42 15.63
CA LEU A 162 -12.29 11.70 16.97
C LEU A 162 -12.23 13.20 17.24
N ASP A 163 -13.28 13.75 17.87
CA ASP A 163 -13.42 15.20 18.06
C ASP A 163 -12.25 15.80 18.86
N ASP A 164 -11.75 15.10 19.86
CA ASP A 164 -10.59 15.49 20.66
C ASP A 164 -9.33 15.77 19.82
N PHE A 165 -9.23 15.16 18.63
CA PHE A 165 -8.11 15.33 17.70
C PHE A 165 -8.42 16.26 16.53
N SER A 166 -9.60 16.85 16.47
CA SER A 166 -10.02 17.71 15.33
C SER A 166 -9.08 18.87 15.06
N ASN A 167 -8.36 19.33 16.10
CA ASN A 167 -7.44 20.47 16.03
C ASN A 167 -5.97 20.12 16.30
N SER A 168 -5.63 18.82 16.42
CA SER A 168 -4.31 18.40 16.90
C SER A 168 -3.25 18.16 15.80
N ASP A 169 -3.63 18.24 14.51
CA ASP A 169 -2.75 17.97 13.37
C ASP A 169 -2.77 19.08 12.31
N GLY A 170 -1.92 18.95 11.26
CA GLY A 170 -1.82 19.89 10.16
C GLY A 170 -3.07 20.01 9.27
N HIS A 171 -4.10 19.18 9.49
CA HIS A 171 -5.35 19.17 8.73
C HIS A 171 -6.50 19.93 9.42
N SER A 172 -6.30 20.49 10.60
CA SER A 172 -7.33 21.21 11.36
C SER A 172 -8.03 22.29 10.54
N ASN A 173 -7.28 23.12 9.82
CA ASN A 173 -7.84 24.16 8.94
C ASN A 173 -8.69 23.61 7.80
N ASN A 174 -8.35 22.41 7.28
CA ASN A 174 -9.10 21.79 6.20
C ASN A 174 -10.42 21.17 6.72
N ARG A 175 -10.41 20.65 7.96
CA ARG A 175 -11.63 20.15 8.61
C ARG A 175 -12.61 21.28 8.90
N GLN A 176 -12.14 22.43 9.40
CA GLN A 176 -12.98 23.60 9.70
C GLN A 176 -13.62 24.21 8.46
N LYS A 177 -12.95 24.17 7.30
CA LYS A 177 -13.52 24.64 6.02
C LYS A 177 -14.62 23.72 5.50
N GLY A 178 -14.59 22.45 5.84
CA GLY A 178 -15.59 21.46 5.47
C GLY A 178 -16.81 21.39 6.38
N SER A 179 -16.72 21.95 7.59
CA SER A 179 -17.81 21.96 8.57
C SER A 179 -18.73 23.17 8.33
N LYS A 180 -19.71 23.06 7.43
CA LYS A 180 -20.81 24.03 7.26
C LYS A 180 -22.14 23.34 7.40
#